data_697a7fa62bd4af410f1885ea98b7eb5a
#
_entry.id   697a7fa62bd4af410f1885ea98b7eb5a
#
_cell.length_a   1.000
_cell.length_b   1.000
_cell.length_c   1.000
_cell.angle_alpha   90.00
_cell.angle_beta   90.00
_cell.angle_gamma   90.00
#
_symmetry.space_group_name_H-M   'P 1'
#
loop_
_entity.id
_entity.type
_entity.pdbx_description
1 polymer ?
#
loop_
_entity_poly.entity_id
_entity_poly.type
_entity_poly.pdbx_seq_one_letter_code
_entity_poly.pdbx_strand_id
1 'polypeptide(L)'
;MRYDDHILKIYQNSFRNNWDLPALTDYGSQEVMTYADFARRIARLHLFYRQMGLKPGDHVALLGKNSASWVVMFIGTITYGATIVPILADFNPHDSQHIVNHSDARVLFVNSSIWETLDFEEMPELQAVVSLDTRQILAERVAEGAQAPSKAIRNLTRRFKAAYPKGFSREDIIYPEIDSDNTAILNYTSGTTGFSKGVMLTYDNISGNVGYGIASRLHFEGSRALAFLPLAHAYGCAFDMLVPLAVGTFITIFGKPPTPKLLLRAFAEVRPNLIICVPLILEKIYRKQIVPMITKRAIRWALAVPFIDNAIYAKIRNKLVEAFGGQFEEVIIGGAPLNSEVEQFLYRIKFPFTVGYGMTECGPLISHTPWRSFVPGSCGRTLPCMESKIMGSKNPETEPGEICVRGQDRMKGYYKAPDITAATIDEEGWLHTGDMGTRAADGTLFIKGRYKTMILSASGQNIYPEEIEAKLNNMPYVAESLVVERGKGLTAIVYPDYERMDADKVDMQALPELMEANRNELNGLVAPYERVDRIQLIPHEFEKTPKKSIKRYLYS
;
A
#
# COMPACT_ATOMS: atom_id res chain seq x y z
N MET A 1 21.54 10.96 2.12
CA MET A 1 21.93 10.19 3.33
C MET A 1 21.55 8.75 3.05
N ARG A 2 22.38 7.75 3.40
CA ARG A 2 22.08 6.32 3.19
C ARG A 2 21.87 5.66 4.54
N TYR A 3 21.04 4.61 4.60
CA TYR A 3 20.82 3.79 5.79
C TYR A 3 21.59 2.48 5.61
N ASP A 4 22.72 2.32 6.30
CA ASP A 4 23.71 1.25 6.02
C ASP A 4 23.45 -0.04 6.81
N ASP A 5 22.52 -0.03 7.77
CA ASP A 5 22.20 -1.23 8.55
C ASP A 5 21.38 -2.22 7.71
N HIS A 6 21.95 -3.40 7.49
CA HIS A 6 21.29 -4.48 6.75
C HIS A 6 20.04 -4.98 7.50
N ILE A 7 18.91 -5.13 6.81
CA ILE A 7 17.62 -5.49 7.42
C ILE A 7 17.67 -6.79 8.25
N LEU A 8 18.46 -7.78 7.84
CA LEU A 8 18.59 -9.04 8.59
C LEU A 8 19.25 -8.81 9.95
N LYS A 9 20.25 -7.91 10.02
CA LYS A 9 20.89 -7.53 11.29
C LYS A 9 19.93 -6.73 12.17
N ILE A 10 19.17 -5.82 11.57
CA ILE A 10 18.12 -5.08 12.28
C ILE A 10 17.13 -6.06 12.92
N TYR A 11 16.60 -7.04 12.17
CA TYR A 11 15.67 -8.05 12.70
C TYR A 11 16.30 -8.97 13.74
N GLN A 12 17.55 -9.41 13.51
CA GLN A 12 18.27 -10.22 14.50
C GLN A 12 18.34 -9.49 15.86
N ASN A 13 18.71 -8.21 15.82
CA ASN A 13 18.79 -7.38 17.03
C ASN A 13 17.41 -7.12 17.63
N SER A 14 16.44 -6.73 16.84
CA SER A 14 15.07 -6.48 17.29
C SER A 14 14.48 -7.70 17.99
N PHE A 15 14.55 -8.89 17.38
CA PHE A 15 13.93 -10.09 17.93
C PHE A 15 14.65 -10.60 19.18
N ARG A 16 15.95 -10.37 19.31
CA ARG A 16 16.72 -10.65 20.52
C ARG A 16 16.35 -9.71 21.67
N ASN A 17 16.28 -8.41 21.38
CA ASN A 17 16.05 -7.38 22.39
C ASN A 17 14.60 -7.41 22.90
N ASN A 18 13.64 -7.64 22.00
CA ASN A 18 12.20 -7.63 22.30
C ASN A 18 11.64 -9.03 22.62
N TRP A 19 12.48 -10.00 22.93
CA TRP A 19 12.18 -11.42 23.10
C TRP A 19 10.87 -11.74 23.81
N ASP A 20 10.62 -11.07 24.93
CA ASP A 20 9.44 -11.32 25.78
C ASP A 20 8.23 -10.43 25.44
N LEU A 21 8.40 -9.45 24.54
CA LEU A 21 7.32 -8.56 24.13
C LEU A 21 6.33 -9.26 23.18
N PRO A 22 5.05 -8.87 23.19
CA PRO A 22 4.10 -9.30 22.18
C PRO A 22 4.52 -8.77 20.80
N ALA A 23 4.49 -9.64 19.78
CA ALA A 23 4.84 -9.31 18.40
C ALA A 23 3.61 -9.26 17.50
N LEU A 24 2.82 -10.34 17.47
CA LEU A 24 1.74 -10.53 16.50
C LEU A 24 0.49 -11.12 17.17
N THR A 25 -0.68 -10.66 16.70
CA THR A 25 -1.96 -11.33 16.95
C THR A 25 -2.89 -11.11 15.74
N ASP A 26 -3.78 -12.05 15.46
CA ASP A 26 -4.87 -11.86 14.52
C ASP A 26 -6.05 -11.19 15.22
N TYR A 27 -6.64 -10.15 14.62
CA TYR A 27 -7.74 -9.40 15.20
C TYR A 27 -8.95 -10.29 15.55
N GLY A 28 -9.33 -10.30 16.80
CA GLY A 28 -10.38 -11.15 17.36
C GLY A 28 -9.89 -12.53 17.83
N SER A 29 -8.59 -12.83 17.71
CA SER A 29 -7.97 -14.01 18.32
C SER A 29 -7.59 -13.74 19.78
N GLN A 30 -7.57 -14.82 20.59
CA GLN A 30 -7.00 -14.80 21.94
C GLN A 30 -5.51 -15.17 21.94
N GLU A 31 -4.99 -15.68 20.82
CA GLU A 31 -3.59 -16.04 20.69
C GLU A 31 -2.74 -14.80 20.43
N VAL A 32 -1.78 -14.55 21.31
CA VAL A 32 -0.74 -13.54 21.17
C VAL A 32 0.60 -14.25 21.01
N MET A 33 1.27 -13.97 19.91
CA MET A 33 2.63 -14.45 19.63
C MET A 33 3.64 -13.45 20.15
N THR A 34 4.55 -13.87 21.04
CA THR A 34 5.70 -13.05 21.44
C THR A 34 6.77 -13.03 20.34
N TYR A 35 7.75 -12.12 20.44
CA TYR A 35 8.92 -12.14 19.54
C TYR A 35 9.69 -13.46 19.66
N ALA A 36 9.72 -14.08 20.86
CA ALA A 36 10.26 -15.42 21.08
C ALA A 36 9.53 -16.50 20.28
N ASP A 37 8.19 -16.47 20.29
CA ASP A 37 7.37 -17.43 19.54
C ASP A 37 7.52 -17.21 18.03
N PHE A 38 7.58 -15.95 17.61
CA PHE A 38 7.80 -15.56 16.23
C PHE A 38 9.16 -16.09 15.72
N ALA A 39 10.24 -15.84 16.47
CA ALA A 39 11.58 -16.34 16.12
C ALA A 39 11.64 -17.88 16.10
N ARG A 40 10.96 -18.58 17.05
CA ARG A 40 10.83 -20.05 17.04
C ARG A 40 10.14 -20.56 15.78
N ARG A 41 9.08 -19.90 15.33
CA ARG A 41 8.37 -20.28 14.09
C ARG A 41 9.24 -20.05 12.86
N ILE A 42 9.99 -18.96 12.79
CA ILE A 42 10.97 -18.69 11.75
C ILE A 42 12.06 -19.78 11.72
N ALA A 43 12.65 -20.12 12.87
CA ALA A 43 13.68 -21.16 12.93
C ALA A 43 13.16 -22.54 12.45
N ARG A 44 11.90 -22.88 12.74
CA ARG A 44 11.25 -24.08 12.18
C ARG A 44 11.06 -24.00 10.67
N LEU A 45 10.69 -22.84 10.15
CA LEU A 45 10.55 -22.63 8.70
C LEU A 45 11.91 -22.78 8.00
N HIS A 46 12.99 -22.23 8.58
CA HIS A 46 14.34 -22.41 8.05
C HIS A 46 14.76 -23.89 8.03
N LEU A 47 14.41 -24.67 9.04
CA LEU A 47 14.65 -26.13 9.04
C LEU A 47 13.84 -26.84 7.95
N PHE A 48 12.61 -26.42 7.69
CA PHE A 48 11.80 -26.94 6.60
C PHE A 48 12.45 -26.62 5.24
N TYR A 49 12.85 -25.37 4.99
CA TYR A 49 13.52 -24.97 3.75
C TYR A 49 14.82 -25.75 3.49
N ARG A 50 15.65 -25.93 4.51
CA ARG A 50 16.88 -26.76 4.39
C ARG A 50 16.53 -28.21 4.00
N GLN A 51 15.47 -28.77 4.55
CA GLN A 51 15.05 -30.14 4.20
C GLN A 51 14.49 -30.24 2.78
N MET A 52 13.89 -29.16 2.28
CA MET A 52 13.44 -29.04 0.90
C MET A 52 14.60 -28.77 -0.09
N GLY A 53 15.81 -28.54 0.42
CA GLY A 53 16.95 -28.16 -0.40
C GLY A 53 16.84 -26.77 -1.03
N LEU A 54 16.04 -25.87 -0.43
CA LEU A 54 16.02 -24.47 -0.83
C LEU A 54 17.35 -23.82 -0.51
N LYS A 55 17.81 -22.95 -1.42
CA LYS A 55 19.02 -22.16 -1.29
C LYS A 55 18.68 -20.68 -1.15
N PRO A 56 19.58 -19.85 -0.61
CA PRO A 56 19.47 -18.41 -0.74
C PRO A 56 19.27 -18.02 -2.22
N GLY A 57 18.34 -17.09 -2.47
CA GLY A 57 17.94 -16.66 -3.80
C GLY A 57 16.85 -17.51 -4.47
N ASP A 58 16.51 -18.70 -3.96
CA ASP A 58 15.32 -19.43 -4.45
C ASP A 58 14.05 -18.65 -4.12
N HIS A 59 13.02 -18.78 -4.96
CA HIS A 59 11.78 -18.03 -4.82
C HIS A 59 10.69 -18.83 -4.09
N VAL A 60 9.98 -18.15 -3.20
CA VAL A 60 8.87 -18.70 -2.41
C VAL A 60 7.64 -17.81 -2.59
N ALA A 61 6.59 -18.35 -3.15
CA ALA A 61 5.32 -17.64 -3.34
C ALA A 61 4.48 -17.66 -2.05
N LEU A 62 3.78 -16.55 -1.80
CA LEU A 62 2.94 -16.36 -0.62
C LEU A 62 1.63 -15.70 -1.03
N LEU A 63 0.57 -16.50 -1.13
CA LEU A 63 -0.76 -16.10 -1.59
C LEU A 63 -1.79 -16.29 -0.48
N GLY A 64 -2.25 -15.20 0.10
CA GLY A 64 -3.23 -15.31 1.17
C GLY A 64 -3.66 -13.99 1.78
N LYS A 65 -4.70 -14.08 2.60
CA LYS A 65 -5.16 -12.94 3.40
C LYS A 65 -4.16 -12.65 4.52
N ASN A 66 -4.14 -11.39 4.96
CA ASN A 66 -3.34 -10.99 6.10
C ASN A 66 -3.60 -11.89 7.30
N SER A 67 -2.54 -12.45 7.90
CA SER A 67 -2.59 -13.24 9.14
C SER A 67 -1.20 -13.30 9.78
N ALA A 68 -1.14 -13.63 11.06
CA ALA A 68 0.12 -13.86 11.76
C ALA A 68 0.95 -14.97 11.09
N SER A 69 0.30 -16.03 10.57
CA SER A 69 0.98 -17.07 9.78
C SER A 69 1.60 -16.50 8.50
N TRP A 70 0.89 -15.63 7.78
CA TRP A 70 1.39 -14.95 6.60
C TRP A 70 2.68 -14.17 6.88
N VAL A 71 2.69 -13.39 7.98
CA VAL A 71 3.88 -12.62 8.42
C VAL A 71 5.06 -13.52 8.76
N VAL A 72 4.80 -14.65 9.45
CA VAL A 72 5.84 -15.65 9.74
C VAL A 72 6.49 -16.19 8.47
N MET A 73 5.66 -16.54 7.44
CA MET A 73 6.19 -17.04 6.18
C MET A 73 6.99 -15.98 5.42
N PHE A 74 6.50 -14.75 5.40
CA PHE A 74 7.19 -13.64 4.75
C PHE A 74 8.56 -13.36 5.38
N ILE A 75 8.59 -13.05 6.67
CA ILE A 75 9.83 -12.71 7.38
C ILE A 75 10.77 -13.91 7.44
N GLY A 76 10.23 -15.11 7.65
CA GLY A 76 11.02 -16.33 7.65
C GLY A 76 11.68 -16.63 6.31
N THR A 77 11.05 -16.26 5.19
CA THR A 77 11.65 -16.41 3.85
C THR A 77 12.79 -15.43 3.64
N ILE A 78 12.59 -14.14 3.89
CA ILE A 78 13.68 -13.16 3.71
C ILE A 78 14.83 -13.39 4.68
N THR A 79 14.54 -13.81 5.93
CA THR A 79 15.61 -14.11 6.91
C THR A 79 16.34 -15.44 6.64
N TYR A 80 15.81 -16.28 5.78
CA TYR A 80 16.51 -17.45 5.24
C TYR A 80 17.47 -17.06 4.11
N GLY A 81 17.26 -15.94 3.47
CA GLY A 81 17.97 -15.48 2.27
C GLY A 81 17.28 -15.86 0.96
N ALA A 82 16.07 -16.42 1.01
CA ALA A 82 15.24 -16.68 -0.16
C ALA A 82 14.42 -15.44 -0.54
N THR A 83 14.05 -15.34 -1.81
CA THR A 83 13.22 -14.25 -2.33
C THR A 83 11.74 -14.57 -2.09
N ILE A 84 11.05 -13.69 -1.37
CA ILE A 84 9.60 -13.82 -1.18
C ILE A 84 8.84 -13.19 -2.36
N VAL A 85 7.79 -13.89 -2.82
CA VAL A 85 6.88 -13.43 -3.88
C VAL A 85 5.48 -13.25 -3.28
N PRO A 86 5.18 -12.09 -2.68
CA PRO A 86 3.86 -11.85 -2.10
C PRO A 86 2.83 -11.59 -3.20
N ILE A 87 1.74 -12.35 -3.18
CA ILE A 87 0.65 -12.28 -4.14
C ILE A 87 -0.62 -11.81 -3.42
N LEU A 88 -1.30 -10.80 -3.99
CA LEU A 88 -2.55 -10.31 -3.44
C LEU A 88 -3.63 -11.40 -3.48
N ALA A 89 -4.32 -11.62 -2.35
CA ALA A 89 -5.39 -12.60 -2.24
C ALA A 89 -6.59 -12.32 -3.17
N ASP A 90 -6.72 -11.07 -3.65
CA ASP A 90 -7.79 -10.61 -4.55
C ASP A 90 -7.45 -10.80 -6.04
N PHE A 91 -6.27 -11.34 -6.39
CA PHE A 91 -5.98 -11.73 -7.77
C PHE A 91 -6.86 -12.92 -8.16
N ASN A 92 -7.29 -12.96 -9.43
CA ASN A 92 -7.99 -14.12 -9.96
C ASN A 92 -7.04 -15.35 -10.05
N PRO A 93 -7.57 -16.57 -10.14
CA PRO A 93 -6.76 -17.79 -10.18
C PRO A 93 -5.73 -17.80 -11.31
N HIS A 94 -6.11 -17.38 -12.52
CA HIS A 94 -5.22 -17.33 -13.68
C HIS A 94 -4.02 -16.40 -13.46
N ASP A 95 -4.25 -15.18 -12.95
CA ASP A 95 -3.16 -14.25 -12.65
C ASP A 95 -2.27 -14.77 -11.52
N SER A 96 -2.86 -15.42 -10.52
CA SER A 96 -2.11 -16.01 -9.41
C SER A 96 -1.19 -17.13 -9.88
N GLN A 97 -1.69 -18.07 -10.72
CA GLN A 97 -0.90 -19.16 -11.32
C GLN A 97 0.19 -18.60 -12.26
N HIS A 98 -0.15 -17.58 -13.06
CA HIS A 98 0.83 -16.89 -13.89
C HIS A 98 1.99 -16.30 -13.07
N ILE A 99 1.70 -15.62 -11.94
CA ILE A 99 2.73 -15.04 -11.07
C ILE A 99 3.60 -16.14 -10.46
N VAL A 100 3.01 -17.24 -9.97
CA VAL A 100 3.75 -18.38 -9.43
C VAL A 100 4.73 -18.94 -10.47
N ASN A 101 4.27 -19.15 -11.69
CA ASN A 101 5.09 -19.69 -12.79
C ASN A 101 6.15 -18.68 -13.24
N HIS A 102 5.76 -17.43 -13.51
CA HIS A 102 6.69 -16.41 -13.98
C HIS A 102 7.80 -16.14 -12.95
N SER A 103 7.49 -16.24 -11.65
CA SER A 103 8.45 -16.04 -10.58
C SER A 103 9.37 -17.24 -10.32
N ASP A 104 9.21 -18.37 -11.01
CA ASP A 104 9.96 -19.61 -10.75
C ASP A 104 9.87 -20.06 -9.27
N ALA A 105 8.71 -19.86 -8.63
CA ALA A 105 8.53 -20.20 -7.24
C ALA A 105 8.56 -21.73 -7.03
N ARG A 106 9.37 -22.19 -6.07
CA ARG A 106 9.52 -23.60 -5.73
C ARG A 106 8.56 -24.06 -4.63
N VAL A 107 8.15 -23.16 -3.77
CA VAL A 107 7.19 -23.40 -2.68
C VAL A 107 6.11 -22.34 -2.74
N LEU A 108 4.86 -22.76 -2.55
CA LEU A 108 3.71 -21.87 -2.41
C LEU A 108 3.10 -22.03 -1.02
N PHE A 109 3.02 -20.95 -0.26
CA PHE A 109 2.16 -20.85 0.92
C PHE A 109 0.84 -20.21 0.54
N VAL A 110 -0.29 -20.86 0.86
CA VAL A 110 -1.60 -20.39 0.40
C VAL A 110 -2.70 -20.69 1.42
N ASN A 111 -3.75 -19.83 1.50
CA ASN A 111 -4.96 -20.21 2.24
C ASN A 111 -5.69 -21.37 1.57
N SER A 112 -6.21 -22.31 2.34
CA SER A 112 -6.88 -23.49 1.81
C SER A 112 -8.04 -23.16 0.88
N SER A 113 -8.83 -22.15 1.18
CA SER A 113 -9.95 -21.70 0.32
C SER A 113 -9.51 -21.10 -1.02
N ILE A 114 -8.32 -20.48 -1.10
CA ILE A 114 -7.77 -19.98 -2.36
C ILE A 114 -7.20 -21.16 -3.16
N TRP A 115 -6.55 -22.11 -2.47
CA TRP A 115 -5.99 -23.30 -3.10
C TRP A 115 -7.03 -24.10 -3.89
N GLU A 116 -8.24 -24.20 -3.39
CA GLU A 116 -9.35 -24.90 -4.07
C GLU A 116 -9.69 -24.32 -5.46
N THR A 117 -9.23 -23.12 -5.77
CA THR A 117 -9.45 -22.45 -7.06
C THR A 117 -8.26 -22.55 -8.02
N LEU A 118 -7.13 -23.14 -7.58
CA LEU A 118 -5.89 -23.23 -8.34
C LEU A 118 -5.68 -24.67 -8.85
N ASP A 119 -5.02 -24.79 -9.99
CA ASP A 119 -4.62 -26.08 -10.54
C ASP A 119 -3.11 -26.31 -10.35
N PHE A 120 -2.76 -27.39 -9.64
CA PHE A 120 -1.37 -27.74 -9.36
C PHE A 120 -0.59 -28.14 -10.63
N GLU A 121 -1.27 -28.75 -11.59
CA GLU A 121 -0.63 -29.18 -12.83
C GLU A 121 -0.24 -28.00 -13.72
N GLU A 122 -0.94 -26.88 -13.59
CA GLU A 122 -0.60 -25.63 -14.26
C GLU A 122 0.63 -24.91 -13.63
N MET A 123 1.19 -25.45 -12.53
CA MET A 123 2.35 -24.87 -11.82
C MET A 123 3.49 -25.91 -11.69
N PRO A 124 4.16 -26.27 -12.80
CA PRO A 124 5.09 -27.41 -12.86
C PRO A 124 6.36 -27.26 -12.01
N GLU A 125 6.82 -26.04 -11.74
CA GLU A 125 8.05 -25.80 -10.95
C GLU A 125 7.82 -25.91 -9.43
N LEU A 126 6.53 -25.93 -8.98
CA LEU A 126 6.24 -26.06 -7.56
C LEU A 126 6.59 -27.45 -7.04
N GLN A 127 7.39 -27.49 -5.99
CA GLN A 127 7.76 -28.70 -5.25
C GLN A 127 6.83 -28.97 -4.07
N ALA A 128 6.30 -27.91 -3.45
CA ALA A 128 5.37 -28.01 -2.33
C ALA A 128 4.36 -26.87 -2.31
N VAL A 129 3.12 -27.21 -1.97
CA VAL A 129 2.07 -26.26 -1.61
C VAL A 129 1.72 -26.50 -0.14
N VAL A 130 1.79 -25.44 0.66
CA VAL A 130 1.61 -25.50 2.12
C VAL A 130 0.46 -24.60 2.54
N SER A 131 -0.48 -25.13 3.30
CA SER A 131 -1.59 -24.35 3.85
C SER A 131 -1.11 -23.36 4.90
N LEU A 132 -1.47 -22.08 4.74
CA LEU A 132 -1.31 -21.04 5.77
C LEU A 132 -2.19 -21.30 6.99
N ASP A 133 -3.33 -21.96 6.80
CA ASP A 133 -4.33 -22.18 7.84
C ASP A 133 -3.94 -23.36 8.73
N THR A 134 -3.58 -24.50 8.12
CA THR A 134 -3.30 -25.75 8.84
C THR A 134 -1.82 -26.12 8.92
N ARG A 135 -0.95 -25.47 8.13
CA ARG A 135 0.48 -25.78 7.96
C ARG A 135 0.74 -27.19 7.46
N GLN A 136 -0.23 -27.78 6.78
CA GLN A 136 -0.11 -29.08 6.12
C GLN A 136 0.26 -28.92 4.65
N ILE A 137 0.88 -29.95 4.08
CA ILE A 137 1.10 -30.05 2.64
C ILE A 137 -0.26 -30.29 1.96
N LEU A 138 -0.60 -29.43 1.01
CA LEU A 138 -1.79 -29.55 0.17
C LEU A 138 -1.50 -30.29 -1.13
N ALA A 139 -0.31 -30.06 -1.71
CA ALA A 139 0.20 -30.76 -2.89
C ALA A 139 1.73 -30.81 -2.86
N GLU A 140 2.32 -31.84 -3.46
CA GLU A 140 3.77 -31.99 -3.55
C GLU A 140 4.23 -32.70 -4.82
N ARG A 141 5.37 -32.27 -5.37
CA ARG A 141 6.17 -33.00 -6.36
C ARG A 141 7.50 -33.38 -5.74
N VAL A 142 7.85 -34.65 -5.84
CA VAL A 142 9.11 -35.17 -5.26
C VAL A 142 10.06 -35.52 -6.40
N ALA A 143 11.16 -34.76 -6.52
CA ALA A 143 12.21 -35.10 -7.46
C ALA A 143 12.88 -36.44 -7.07
N GLU A 144 13.39 -37.16 -8.05
CA GLU A 144 14.07 -38.41 -7.81
C GLU A 144 15.21 -38.28 -6.81
N GLY A 145 15.22 -39.10 -5.77
CA GLY A 145 16.21 -39.05 -4.68
C GLY A 145 15.99 -37.95 -3.63
N ALA A 146 15.01 -37.04 -3.81
CA ALA A 146 14.71 -35.99 -2.85
C ALA A 146 13.79 -36.44 -1.71
N GLN A 147 13.83 -35.73 -0.59
CA GLN A 147 12.91 -35.96 0.53
C GLN A 147 11.55 -35.33 0.23
N ALA A 148 10.46 -36.10 0.38
CA ALA A 148 9.11 -35.58 0.23
C ALA A 148 8.83 -34.44 1.23
N PRO A 149 8.23 -33.32 0.79
CA PRO A 149 7.84 -32.18 1.64
C PRO A 149 6.97 -32.58 2.84
N SER A 150 6.01 -33.48 2.64
CA SER A 150 5.16 -34.01 3.70
C SER A 150 5.96 -34.76 4.79
N LYS A 151 7.04 -35.46 4.41
CA LYS A 151 7.97 -36.10 5.36
C LYS A 151 8.81 -35.05 6.09
N ALA A 152 9.18 -33.97 5.42
CA ALA A 152 9.92 -32.85 6.02
C ALA A 152 9.08 -32.21 7.14
N ILE A 153 7.82 -31.89 6.89
CA ILE A 153 6.92 -31.29 7.90
C ILE A 153 6.65 -32.25 9.06
N ARG A 154 6.36 -33.54 8.80
CA ARG A 154 6.15 -34.54 9.89
C ARG A 154 7.35 -34.67 10.82
N ASN A 155 8.54 -34.55 10.29
CA ASN A 155 9.79 -34.65 11.07
C ASN A 155 10.23 -33.34 11.74
N LEU A 156 9.57 -32.22 11.44
CA LEU A 156 10.02 -30.88 11.83
C LEU A 156 10.20 -30.70 13.33
N THR A 157 9.24 -31.18 14.14
CA THR A 157 9.32 -31.09 15.60
C THR A 157 10.51 -31.86 16.16
N ARG A 158 10.76 -33.07 15.65
CA ARG A 158 11.91 -33.89 16.06
C ARG A 158 13.24 -33.21 15.69
N ARG A 159 13.32 -32.68 14.48
CA ARG A 159 14.51 -31.99 13.98
C ARG A 159 14.76 -30.67 14.73
N PHE A 160 13.69 -29.95 15.08
CA PHE A 160 13.81 -28.74 15.88
C PHE A 160 14.38 -29.05 17.27
N LYS A 161 13.89 -30.09 17.95
CA LYS A 161 14.45 -30.55 19.22
C LYS A 161 15.92 -31.00 19.11
N ALA A 162 16.28 -31.64 18.01
CA ALA A 162 17.66 -32.06 17.76
C ALA A 162 18.59 -30.87 17.47
N ALA A 163 18.11 -29.85 16.77
CA ALA A 163 18.89 -28.64 16.48
C ALA A 163 19.06 -27.75 17.73
N TYR A 164 18.09 -27.77 18.63
CA TYR A 164 18.08 -26.95 19.85
C TYR A 164 17.80 -27.84 21.09
N PRO A 165 18.78 -28.67 21.51
CA PRO A 165 18.58 -29.67 22.57
C PRO A 165 18.37 -29.04 23.95
N LYS A 166 18.87 -27.82 24.18
CA LYS A 166 18.67 -27.02 25.39
C LYS A 166 17.44 -26.08 25.34
N GLY A 167 16.63 -26.17 24.26
CA GLY A 167 15.59 -25.20 23.94
C GLY A 167 16.13 -24.10 23.03
N PHE A 168 15.22 -23.45 22.32
CA PHE A 168 15.53 -22.30 21.46
C PHE A 168 15.55 -21.03 22.30
N SER A 169 16.63 -20.30 22.26
CA SER A 169 16.88 -19.07 23.02
C SER A 169 17.11 -17.86 22.08
N ARG A 170 17.23 -16.67 22.65
CA ARG A 170 17.50 -15.44 21.88
C ARG A 170 18.87 -15.47 21.20
N GLU A 171 19.83 -16.18 21.76
CA GLU A 171 21.18 -16.34 21.22
C GLU A 171 21.19 -17.17 19.92
N ASP A 172 20.20 -18.06 19.75
CA ASP A 172 20.05 -18.90 18.56
C ASP A 172 19.49 -18.13 17.35
N ILE A 173 19.05 -16.88 17.53
CA ILE A 173 18.63 -16.03 16.42
C ILE A 173 19.89 -15.55 15.68
N ILE A 174 20.29 -16.30 14.66
CA ILE A 174 21.41 -15.98 13.78
C ILE A 174 20.92 -16.08 12.34
N TYR A 175 20.95 -14.96 11.62
CA TYR A 175 20.60 -14.91 10.22
C TYR A 175 21.87 -14.89 9.35
N PRO A 176 21.80 -15.43 8.12
CA PRO A 176 22.95 -15.46 7.22
C PRO A 176 23.35 -14.04 6.80
N GLU A 177 24.64 -13.88 6.47
CA GLU A 177 25.10 -12.71 5.73
C GLU A 177 24.69 -12.87 4.27
N ILE A 178 23.93 -11.93 3.77
CA ILE A 178 23.41 -11.88 2.39
C ILE A 178 23.85 -10.55 1.78
N ASP A 179 24.28 -10.60 0.52
CA ASP A 179 24.61 -9.39 -0.21
C ASP A 179 23.38 -8.48 -0.31
N SER A 180 23.55 -7.21 0.04
CA SER A 180 22.50 -6.21 0.01
C SER A 180 21.85 -6.03 -1.38
N ASP A 181 22.56 -6.38 -2.45
CA ASP A 181 22.10 -6.31 -3.84
C ASP A 181 21.24 -7.52 -4.27
N ASN A 182 21.18 -8.56 -3.43
CA ASN A 182 20.30 -9.70 -3.68
C ASN A 182 18.82 -9.28 -3.55
N THR A 183 17.98 -9.86 -4.41
CA THR A 183 16.55 -9.63 -4.35
C THR A 183 15.96 -10.29 -3.11
N ALA A 184 15.32 -9.50 -2.25
CA ALA A 184 14.60 -9.97 -1.07
C ALA A 184 13.12 -10.19 -1.36
N ILE A 185 12.52 -9.28 -2.13
CA ILE A 185 11.09 -9.29 -2.46
C ILE A 185 10.91 -9.16 -3.97
N LEU A 186 10.09 -10.02 -4.55
CA LEU A 186 9.63 -9.91 -5.92
C LEU A 186 8.15 -9.56 -5.91
N ASN A 187 7.84 -8.28 -6.02
CA ASN A 187 6.48 -7.75 -5.87
C ASN A 187 5.83 -7.49 -7.23
N TYR A 188 4.68 -8.12 -7.49
CA TYR A 188 4.00 -7.98 -8.77
C TYR A 188 3.03 -6.79 -8.78
N THR A 189 3.13 -5.98 -9.84
CA THR A 189 2.23 -4.85 -10.07
C THR A 189 1.32 -5.14 -11.24
N SER A 190 0.03 -4.78 -11.12
CA SER A 190 -0.90 -4.83 -12.25
C SER A 190 -0.46 -3.81 -13.30
N GLY A 191 0.15 -4.29 -14.39
CA GLY A 191 0.53 -3.44 -15.52
C GLY A 191 -0.68 -2.89 -16.30
N THR A 192 -0.56 -1.72 -16.87
CA THR A 192 -1.55 -1.16 -17.82
C THR A 192 -1.62 -1.95 -19.13
N THR A 193 -0.68 -2.86 -19.37
CA THR A 193 -0.53 -3.69 -20.60
C THR A 193 -1.05 -5.12 -20.47
N GLY A 194 -1.80 -5.44 -19.40
CA GLY A 194 -2.46 -6.74 -19.24
C GLY A 194 -1.68 -7.78 -18.41
N PHE A 195 -0.35 -7.76 -18.38
CA PHE A 195 0.46 -8.67 -17.56
C PHE A 195 1.12 -7.96 -16.38
N SER A 196 1.10 -8.62 -15.22
CA SER A 196 1.76 -8.11 -14.00
C SER A 196 3.28 -8.15 -14.15
N LYS A 197 3.95 -7.06 -13.78
CA LYS A 197 5.43 -6.96 -13.80
C LYS A 197 5.98 -7.28 -12.42
N GLY A 198 7.02 -8.12 -12.35
CA GLY A 198 7.70 -8.44 -11.11
C GLY A 198 8.78 -7.38 -10.78
N VAL A 199 8.52 -6.57 -9.78
CA VAL A 199 9.47 -5.55 -9.28
C VAL A 199 10.46 -6.22 -8.33
N MET A 200 11.75 -6.17 -8.64
CA MET A 200 12.82 -6.71 -7.82
C MET A 200 13.26 -5.68 -6.78
N LEU A 201 12.91 -5.92 -5.51
CA LEU A 201 13.36 -5.12 -4.37
C LEU A 201 14.49 -5.87 -3.65
N THR A 202 15.65 -5.24 -3.56
CA THR A 202 16.82 -5.81 -2.91
C THR A 202 16.76 -5.65 -1.39
N TYR A 203 17.63 -6.34 -0.67
CA TYR A 203 17.81 -6.11 0.76
C TYR A 203 18.18 -4.66 1.05
N ASP A 204 18.95 -4.01 0.18
CA ASP A 204 19.29 -2.59 0.31
C ASP A 204 18.06 -1.68 0.19
N ASN A 205 17.18 -1.92 -0.80
CA ASN A 205 15.98 -1.11 -1.00
C ASN A 205 15.04 -1.17 0.22
N ILE A 206 14.84 -2.36 0.79
CA ILE A 206 14.00 -2.51 1.99
C ILE A 206 14.70 -1.97 3.25
N SER A 207 16.04 -2.04 3.32
CA SER A 207 16.81 -1.43 4.42
C SER A 207 16.67 0.09 4.42
N GLY A 208 16.62 0.73 3.25
CA GLY A 208 16.40 2.16 3.10
C GLY A 208 15.03 2.59 3.67
N ASN A 209 13.95 1.95 3.23
CA ASN A 209 12.60 2.22 3.73
C ASN A 209 12.48 1.97 5.24
N VAL A 210 13.02 0.86 5.74
CA VAL A 210 12.98 0.52 7.18
C VAL A 210 13.85 1.48 7.98
N GLY A 211 15.06 1.80 7.49
CA GLY A 211 15.96 2.77 8.10
C GLY A 211 15.33 4.15 8.23
N TYR A 212 14.60 4.61 7.19
CA TYR A 212 13.82 5.84 7.25
C TYR A 212 12.74 5.76 8.34
N GLY A 213 11.97 4.67 8.39
CA GLY A 213 10.93 4.48 9.40
C GLY A 213 11.45 4.50 10.83
N ILE A 214 12.62 3.90 11.06
CA ILE A 214 13.32 3.93 12.36
C ILE A 214 13.81 5.35 12.69
N ALA A 215 14.51 6.01 11.76
CA ALA A 215 15.07 7.34 11.95
C ALA A 215 13.98 8.40 12.18
N SER A 216 12.83 8.26 11.51
CA SER A 216 11.67 9.14 11.67
C SER A 216 10.79 8.78 12.87
N ARG A 217 11.14 7.72 13.62
CA ARG A 217 10.38 7.23 14.79
C ARG A 217 8.91 6.96 14.49
N LEU A 218 8.61 6.45 13.29
CA LEU A 218 7.23 6.11 12.91
C LEU A 218 6.62 5.07 13.87
N HIS A 219 7.44 4.14 14.35
CA HIS A 219 7.12 3.20 15.41
C HIS A 219 8.24 3.16 16.45
N PHE A 220 7.95 2.62 17.63
CA PHE A 220 8.89 2.49 18.74
C PHE A 220 8.61 1.22 19.53
N GLU A 221 9.56 0.81 20.37
CA GLU A 221 9.46 -0.38 21.21
C GLU A 221 8.19 -0.35 22.08
N GLY A 222 7.41 -1.42 22.03
CA GLY A 222 6.14 -1.56 22.74
C GLY A 222 4.97 -0.74 22.18
N SER A 223 5.18 0.00 21.07
CA SER A 223 4.07 0.65 20.34
C SER A 223 3.13 -0.40 19.75
N ARG A 224 1.92 0.04 19.34
CA ARG A 224 0.89 -0.83 18.76
C ARG A 224 0.57 -0.38 17.35
N ALA A 225 0.40 -1.35 16.45
CA ALA A 225 -0.05 -1.15 15.08
C ALA A 225 -1.29 -1.99 14.78
N LEU A 226 -2.17 -1.49 13.91
CA LEU A 226 -3.28 -2.23 13.32
C LEU A 226 -3.02 -2.36 11.83
N ALA A 227 -2.58 -3.53 11.39
CA ALA A 227 -2.29 -3.84 10.00
C ALA A 227 -3.56 -4.25 9.26
N PHE A 228 -4.22 -3.34 8.59
CA PHE A 228 -5.46 -3.58 7.84
C PHE A 228 -5.32 -3.38 6.33
N LEU A 229 -4.23 -2.79 5.86
CA LEU A 229 -3.89 -2.77 4.45
C LEU A 229 -3.35 -4.14 4.00
N PRO A 230 -3.52 -4.50 2.72
CA PRO A 230 -2.94 -5.75 2.21
C PRO A 230 -1.42 -5.77 2.41
N LEU A 231 -0.91 -6.74 3.19
CA LEU A 231 0.53 -6.89 3.44
C LEU A 231 1.31 -7.36 2.21
N ALA A 232 0.64 -7.93 1.22
CA ALA A 232 1.23 -8.23 -0.08
C ALA A 232 1.45 -6.97 -0.95
N HIS A 233 0.88 -5.83 -0.58
CA HIS A 233 1.12 -4.55 -1.24
C HIS A 233 2.29 -3.83 -0.56
N ALA A 234 3.23 -3.26 -1.34
CA ALA A 234 4.46 -2.65 -0.83
C ALA A 234 4.23 -1.64 0.32
N TYR A 235 3.16 -0.84 0.27
CA TYR A 235 2.83 0.16 1.28
C TYR A 235 2.47 -0.48 2.64
N GLY A 236 1.53 -1.42 2.67
CA GLY A 236 1.21 -2.19 3.88
C GLY A 236 2.39 -3.05 4.34
N CYS A 237 3.12 -3.66 3.41
CA CYS A 237 4.32 -4.44 3.70
C CYS A 237 5.34 -3.62 4.50
N ALA A 238 5.74 -2.46 4.00
CA ALA A 238 6.79 -1.65 4.62
C ALA A 238 6.36 -1.08 5.98
N PHE A 239 5.18 -0.45 6.05
CA PHE A 239 4.83 0.40 7.20
C PHE A 239 3.87 -0.24 8.21
N ASP A 240 3.12 -1.29 7.82
CA ASP A 240 2.31 -2.08 8.76
C ASP A 240 3.02 -3.36 9.25
N MET A 241 4.19 -3.73 8.64
CA MET A 241 4.89 -4.96 8.99
C MET A 241 6.41 -4.78 9.16
N LEU A 242 7.14 -4.36 8.10
CA LEU A 242 8.62 -4.37 8.13
C LEU A 242 9.17 -3.39 9.19
N VAL A 243 8.73 -2.13 9.17
CA VAL A 243 9.17 -1.11 10.15
C VAL A 243 8.72 -1.47 11.57
N PRO A 244 7.45 -1.83 11.84
CA PRO A 244 7.01 -2.24 13.17
C PRO A 244 7.85 -3.37 13.77
N LEU A 245 8.12 -4.45 13.01
CA LEU A 245 8.92 -5.57 13.49
C LEU A 245 10.39 -5.21 13.77
N ALA A 246 10.91 -4.21 13.06
CA ALA A 246 12.29 -3.73 13.25
C ALA A 246 12.52 -3.06 14.60
N VAL A 247 11.47 -2.53 15.24
CA VAL A 247 11.57 -1.73 16.47
C VAL A 247 10.84 -2.31 17.69
N GLY A 248 10.27 -3.51 17.58
CA GLY A 248 9.59 -4.14 18.73
C GLY A 248 8.14 -3.71 18.92
N THR A 249 7.44 -3.34 17.86
CA THR A 249 6.01 -3.00 17.88
C THR A 249 5.13 -4.24 17.99
N PHE A 250 4.02 -4.14 18.72
CA PHE A 250 2.96 -5.15 18.72
C PHE A 250 1.97 -4.92 17.58
N ILE A 251 1.89 -5.85 16.65
CA ILE A 251 1.05 -5.74 15.44
C ILE A 251 -0.21 -6.59 15.61
N THR A 252 -1.37 -5.95 15.55
CA THR A 252 -2.67 -6.63 15.41
C THR A 252 -3.02 -6.69 13.92
N ILE A 253 -3.17 -7.90 13.38
CA ILE A 253 -3.41 -8.13 11.96
C ILE A 253 -4.90 -8.25 11.69
N PHE A 254 -5.41 -7.39 10.82
CA PHE A 254 -6.81 -7.34 10.45
C PHE A 254 -7.06 -8.12 9.17
N GLY A 255 -7.34 -9.41 9.30
CA GLY A 255 -7.53 -10.34 8.17
C GLY A 255 -8.92 -10.30 7.50
N LYS A 256 -9.77 -9.32 7.83
CA LYS A 256 -11.15 -9.19 7.31
C LYS A 256 -11.25 -8.03 6.32
N PRO A 257 -12.24 -8.04 5.40
CA PRO A 257 -12.51 -6.86 4.57
C PRO A 257 -12.74 -5.61 5.42
N PRO A 258 -12.03 -4.50 5.17
CA PRO A 258 -12.08 -3.32 6.03
C PRO A 258 -13.34 -2.48 5.73
N THR A 259 -14.40 -2.68 6.51
CA THR A 259 -15.55 -1.76 6.50
C THR A 259 -15.34 -0.63 7.50
N PRO A 260 -15.85 0.61 7.26
CA PRO A 260 -15.66 1.73 8.19
C PRO A 260 -16.08 1.41 9.63
N LYS A 261 -17.23 0.75 9.81
CA LYS A 261 -17.75 0.38 11.14
C LYS A 261 -16.81 -0.60 11.88
N LEU A 262 -16.31 -1.61 11.17
CA LEU A 262 -15.43 -2.62 11.74
C LEU A 262 -14.05 -2.05 12.04
N LEU A 263 -13.53 -1.18 11.17
CA LEU A 263 -12.24 -0.51 11.39
C LEU A 263 -12.29 0.44 12.59
N LEU A 264 -13.33 1.26 12.72
CA LEU A 264 -13.47 2.16 13.87
C LEU A 264 -13.53 1.37 15.19
N ARG A 265 -14.20 0.22 15.19
CA ARG A 265 -14.19 -0.67 16.34
C ARG A 265 -12.78 -1.22 16.63
N ALA A 266 -12.07 -1.67 15.60
CA ALA A 266 -10.71 -2.18 15.75
C ALA A 266 -9.73 -1.09 16.22
N PHE A 267 -9.85 0.15 15.73
CA PHE A 267 -9.07 1.27 16.22
C PHE A 267 -9.32 1.56 17.70
N ALA A 268 -10.58 1.53 18.14
CA ALA A 268 -10.93 1.75 19.55
C ALA A 268 -10.38 0.66 20.46
N GLU A 269 -10.33 -0.60 19.99
CA GLU A 269 -9.84 -1.76 20.75
C GLU A 269 -8.30 -1.81 20.76
N VAL A 270 -7.65 -1.62 19.60
CA VAL A 270 -6.18 -1.74 19.44
C VAL A 270 -5.46 -0.48 19.91
N ARG A 271 -6.03 0.70 19.63
CA ARG A 271 -5.45 2.02 19.95
C ARG A 271 -4.03 2.16 19.39
N PRO A 272 -3.86 2.09 18.05
CA PRO A 272 -2.54 2.13 17.41
C PRO A 272 -1.84 3.48 17.64
N ASN A 273 -0.50 3.46 17.62
CA ASN A 273 0.32 4.66 17.79
C ASN A 273 0.60 5.39 16.46
N LEU A 274 0.51 4.66 15.35
CA LEU A 274 0.55 5.17 13.99
C LEU A 274 -0.55 4.50 13.18
N ILE A 275 -1.15 5.23 12.24
CA ILE A 275 -2.16 4.69 11.32
C ILE A 275 -1.69 4.89 9.89
N ILE A 276 -1.51 3.81 9.17
CA ILE A 276 -1.23 3.80 7.74
C ILE A 276 -2.55 3.60 7.00
N CYS A 277 -2.92 4.55 6.13
CA CYS A 277 -4.26 4.59 5.55
C CYS A 277 -4.22 4.89 4.05
N VAL A 278 -5.28 4.50 3.35
CA VAL A 278 -5.55 4.93 1.98
C VAL A 278 -6.68 5.97 1.96
N PRO A 279 -6.71 6.92 1.00
CA PRO A 279 -7.67 8.01 0.93
C PRO A 279 -9.12 7.55 1.08
N LEU A 280 -9.51 6.51 0.37
CA LEU A 280 -10.88 5.99 0.34
C LEU A 280 -11.51 5.74 1.73
N ILE A 281 -10.70 5.32 2.70
CA ILE A 281 -11.19 5.03 4.07
C ILE A 281 -11.54 6.32 4.78
N LEU A 282 -10.63 7.32 4.74
CA LEU A 282 -10.86 8.62 5.35
C LEU A 282 -12.00 9.38 4.67
N GLU A 283 -12.07 9.34 3.35
CA GLU A 283 -13.14 9.96 2.57
C GLU A 283 -14.52 9.36 2.91
N LYS A 284 -14.62 8.04 3.05
CA LYS A 284 -15.84 7.39 3.51
C LYS A 284 -16.24 7.80 4.93
N ILE A 285 -15.28 7.93 5.84
CA ILE A 285 -15.52 8.39 7.21
C ILE A 285 -15.97 9.86 7.17
N TYR A 286 -15.28 10.71 6.40
CA TYR A 286 -15.64 12.11 6.21
C TYR A 286 -17.09 12.26 5.69
N ARG A 287 -17.40 11.61 4.57
CA ARG A 287 -18.73 11.69 3.95
C ARG A 287 -19.85 11.14 4.84
N LYS A 288 -19.63 9.99 5.51
CA LYS A 288 -20.69 9.33 6.30
C LYS A 288 -20.87 9.91 7.71
N GLN A 289 -19.82 10.46 8.33
CA GLN A 289 -19.89 10.91 9.73
C GLN A 289 -19.76 12.42 9.90
N ILE A 290 -18.93 13.08 9.08
CA ILE A 290 -18.62 14.50 9.27
C ILE A 290 -19.56 15.38 8.48
N VAL A 291 -19.74 15.13 7.19
CA VAL A 291 -20.61 15.94 6.32
C VAL A 291 -22.02 16.08 6.89
N PRO A 292 -22.73 15.02 7.34
CA PRO A 292 -24.08 15.16 7.91
C PRO A 292 -24.11 16.00 9.19
N MET A 293 -23.00 16.11 9.90
CA MET A 293 -22.89 16.90 11.12
C MET A 293 -22.69 18.39 10.80
N ILE A 294 -21.75 18.72 9.90
CA ILE A 294 -21.39 20.10 9.58
C ILE A 294 -22.43 20.78 8.68
N THR A 295 -23.26 20.04 7.96
CA THR A 295 -24.34 20.56 7.09
C THR A 295 -25.60 20.94 7.86
N LYS A 296 -25.74 20.55 9.14
CA LYS A 296 -26.88 20.99 9.98
C LYS A 296 -26.93 22.50 10.08
N ARG A 297 -28.13 23.11 9.84
CA ARG A 297 -28.31 24.56 9.82
C ARG A 297 -27.69 25.27 11.02
N ALA A 298 -27.92 24.78 12.24
CA ALA A 298 -27.37 25.36 13.46
C ALA A 298 -25.82 25.33 13.49
N ILE A 299 -25.21 24.23 13.01
CA ILE A 299 -23.75 24.11 12.96
C ILE A 299 -23.17 25.03 11.87
N ARG A 300 -23.81 25.09 10.69
CA ARG A 300 -23.38 26.02 9.62
C ARG A 300 -23.38 27.49 10.09
N TRP A 301 -24.43 27.93 10.79
CA TRP A 301 -24.48 29.28 11.38
C TRP A 301 -23.38 29.49 12.42
N ALA A 302 -23.15 28.51 13.28
CA ALA A 302 -22.11 28.59 14.30
C ALA A 302 -20.69 28.61 13.70
N LEU A 303 -20.46 27.88 12.60
CA LEU A 303 -19.19 27.89 11.86
C LEU A 303 -18.91 29.21 11.11
N ALA A 304 -19.95 30.04 10.89
CA ALA A 304 -19.80 31.36 10.29
C ALA A 304 -19.43 32.45 11.31
N VAL A 305 -19.46 32.14 12.61
CA VAL A 305 -19.14 33.09 13.68
C VAL A 305 -17.68 32.91 14.12
N PRO A 306 -16.82 33.95 14.00
CA PRO A 306 -15.43 33.91 14.47
C PRO A 306 -15.34 33.49 15.95
N PHE A 307 -14.30 32.69 16.29
CA PHE A 307 -14.02 32.04 17.58
C PHE A 307 -14.91 30.86 17.94
N ILE A 308 -16.19 30.83 17.52
CA ILE A 308 -17.09 29.68 17.73
C ILE A 308 -16.70 28.56 16.79
N ASP A 309 -16.30 28.86 15.55
CA ASP A 309 -15.80 27.93 14.56
C ASP A 309 -14.63 27.09 15.10
N ASN A 310 -13.65 27.73 15.74
CA ASN A 310 -12.49 27.05 16.31
C ASN A 310 -12.87 26.03 17.41
N ALA A 311 -13.85 26.36 18.26
CA ALA A 311 -14.35 25.47 19.29
C ALA A 311 -15.07 24.25 18.69
N ILE A 312 -15.85 24.47 17.62
CA ILE A 312 -16.56 23.39 16.91
C ILE A 312 -15.54 22.49 16.19
N TYR A 313 -14.57 23.07 15.48
CA TYR A 313 -13.50 22.31 14.81
C TYR A 313 -12.66 21.50 15.81
N ALA A 314 -12.31 22.06 16.96
CA ALA A 314 -11.63 21.32 18.02
C ALA A 314 -12.47 20.13 18.53
N LYS A 315 -13.78 20.31 18.71
CA LYS A 315 -14.70 19.23 19.11
C LYS A 315 -14.80 18.13 18.04
N ILE A 316 -14.84 18.50 16.76
CA ILE A 316 -14.86 17.54 15.64
C ILE A 316 -13.54 16.79 15.60
N ARG A 317 -12.40 17.49 15.66
CA ARG A 317 -11.07 16.86 15.72
C ARG A 317 -10.98 15.86 16.85
N ASN A 318 -11.36 16.24 18.08
CA ASN A 318 -11.24 15.35 19.24
C ASN A 318 -12.12 14.09 19.08
N LYS A 319 -13.32 14.21 18.52
CA LYS A 319 -14.16 13.06 18.20
C LYS A 319 -13.53 12.14 17.15
N LEU A 320 -12.90 12.71 16.11
CA LEU A 320 -12.18 11.92 15.12
C LEU A 320 -10.98 11.23 15.74
N VAL A 321 -10.17 11.93 16.50
CA VAL A 321 -9.02 11.36 17.19
C VAL A 321 -9.47 10.20 18.09
N GLU A 322 -10.55 10.37 18.86
CA GLU A 322 -11.12 9.32 19.70
C GLU A 322 -11.61 8.11 18.88
N ALA A 323 -12.29 8.37 17.74
CA ALA A 323 -12.78 7.32 16.85
C ALA A 323 -11.65 6.47 16.23
N PHE A 324 -10.47 7.06 16.05
CA PHE A 324 -9.25 6.37 15.60
C PHE A 324 -8.41 5.80 16.78
N GLY A 325 -8.98 5.65 17.96
CA GLY A 325 -8.36 5.03 19.14
C GLY A 325 -7.65 5.99 20.09
N GLY A 326 -7.52 7.27 19.74
CA GLY A 326 -7.09 8.36 20.61
C GLY A 326 -5.61 8.38 21.03
N GLN A 327 -4.76 7.50 20.46
CA GLN A 327 -3.35 7.38 20.88
C GLN A 327 -2.33 7.51 19.75
N PHE A 328 -2.80 7.66 18.51
CA PHE A 328 -1.90 7.81 17.38
C PHE A 328 -1.27 9.21 17.34
N GLU A 329 -0.04 9.28 16.88
CA GLU A 329 0.67 10.55 16.64
C GLU A 329 0.27 11.18 15.31
N GLU A 330 0.13 10.36 14.27
CA GLU A 330 -0.32 10.80 12.96
C GLU A 330 -1.00 9.68 12.17
N VAL A 331 -1.75 10.10 11.14
CA VAL A 331 -2.27 9.22 10.08
C VAL A 331 -1.49 9.52 8.81
N ILE A 332 -0.77 8.55 8.29
CA ILE A 332 -0.09 8.68 7.00
C ILE A 332 -1.02 8.16 5.91
N ILE A 333 -1.29 8.99 4.92
CA ILE A 333 -2.18 8.67 3.81
C ILE A 333 -1.34 8.47 2.55
N GLY A 334 -1.50 7.34 1.88
CA GLY A 334 -0.73 7.03 0.69
C GLY A 334 -1.47 6.11 -0.28
N GLY A 335 -0.83 5.80 -1.40
CA GLY A 335 -1.33 4.86 -2.41
C GLY A 335 -2.28 5.44 -3.45
N ALA A 336 -2.87 6.59 -3.21
CA ALA A 336 -3.69 7.35 -4.16
C ALA A 336 -3.77 8.83 -3.75
N PRO A 337 -4.16 9.76 -4.64
CA PRO A 337 -4.41 11.15 -4.28
C PRO A 337 -5.54 11.28 -3.24
N LEU A 338 -5.35 12.11 -2.22
CA LEU A 338 -6.39 12.45 -1.25
C LEU A 338 -7.29 13.53 -1.87
N ASN A 339 -8.60 13.37 -1.68
CA ASN A 339 -9.58 14.36 -2.11
C ASN A 339 -9.29 15.73 -1.46
N SER A 340 -9.20 16.78 -2.27
CA SER A 340 -8.77 18.12 -1.83
C SER A 340 -9.70 18.77 -0.80
N GLU A 341 -11.03 18.53 -0.87
CA GLU A 341 -11.99 19.01 0.12
C GLU A 341 -11.75 18.35 1.48
N VAL A 342 -11.53 17.04 1.47
CA VAL A 342 -11.23 16.26 2.67
C VAL A 342 -9.90 16.70 3.28
N GLU A 343 -8.87 16.88 2.44
CA GLU A 343 -7.57 17.36 2.87
C GLU A 343 -7.65 18.73 3.54
N GLN A 344 -8.29 19.70 2.86
CA GLN A 344 -8.47 21.05 3.40
C GLN A 344 -9.26 21.05 4.69
N PHE A 345 -10.29 20.23 4.79
CA PHE A 345 -11.07 20.09 6.01
C PHE A 345 -10.22 19.53 7.16
N LEU A 346 -9.52 18.42 6.95
CA LEU A 346 -8.65 17.79 7.95
C LEU A 346 -7.53 18.76 8.41
N TYR A 347 -6.94 19.48 7.46
CA TYR A 347 -5.95 20.51 7.76
C TYR A 347 -6.54 21.65 8.60
N ARG A 348 -7.73 22.16 8.24
CA ARG A 348 -8.41 23.23 8.96
C ARG A 348 -8.75 22.86 10.40
N ILE A 349 -9.21 21.63 10.65
CA ILE A 349 -9.49 21.15 12.01
C ILE A 349 -8.21 20.76 12.78
N LYS A 350 -7.03 20.84 12.14
CA LYS A 350 -5.73 20.40 12.68
C LYS A 350 -5.73 18.93 13.10
N PHE A 351 -6.37 18.09 12.29
CA PHE A 351 -6.28 16.63 12.47
C PHE A 351 -4.85 16.18 12.16
N PRO A 352 -4.22 15.29 12.97
CA PRO A 352 -2.85 14.88 12.75
C PRO A 352 -2.74 13.90 11.58
N PHE A 353 -2.61 14.40 10.36
CA PHE A 353 -2.41 13.61 9.15
C PHE A 353 -1.33 14.19 8.26
N THR A 354 -0.78 13.34 7.42
CA THR A 354 0.13 13.71 6.33
C THR A 354 -0.13 12.84 5.11
N VAL A 355 0.36 13.28 3.95
CA VAL A 355 0.29 12.53 2.70
C VAL A 355 1.70 12.12 2.30
N GLY A 356 1.91 10.83 2.06
CA GLY A 356 3.14 10.27 1.52
C GLY A 356 2.96 9.85 0.07
N TYR A 357 4.06 9.92 -0.70
CA TYR A 357 4.09 9.48 -2.08
C TYR A 357 5.12 8.38 -2.29
N GLY A 358 4.75 7.42 -3.11
CA GLY A 358 5.62 6.33 -3.48
C GLY A 358 5.01 5.38 -4.51
N MET A 359 5.80 4.41 -4.90
CA MET A 359 5.43 3.37 -5.85
C MET A 359 6.15 2.06 -5.51
N THR A 360 5.64 0.94 -5.98
CA THR A 360 6.23 -0.37 -5.71
C THR A 360 7.71 -0.43 -6.09
N GLU A 361 8.06 0.25 -7.19
CA GLU A 361 9.41 0.38 -7.73
C GLU A 361 10.38 1.16 -6.82
N CYS A 362 9.89 1.73 -5.71
CA CYS A 362 10.69 2.42 -4.69
C CYS A 362 10.53 1.83 -3.28
N GLY A 363 10.04 0.63 -3.15
CA GLY A 363 10.01 -0.20 -1.98
C GLY A 363 9.24 0.18 -0.70
N PRO A 364 8.22 1.09 -0.63
CA PRO A 364 7.61 1.88 -1.69
C PRO A 364 7.90 3.39 -1.67
N LEU A 365 8.51 3.97 -0.61
CA LEU A 365 8.40 5.39 -0.27
C LEU A 365 9.41 6.26 -1.04
N ILE A 366 8.92 7.36 -1.60
CA ILE A 366 9.71 8.39 -2.28
C ILE A 366 9.76 9.67 -1.46
N SER A 367 8.59 10.10 -0.93
CA SER A 367 8.51 11.34 -0.17
C SER A 367 7.53 11.23 0.99
N HIS A 368 7.86 11.95 2.06
CA HIS A 368 7.07 12.07 3.27
C HIS A 368 7.51 13.30 4.06
N THR A 369 6.60 13.87 4.84
CA THR A 369 6.89 14.92 5.83
C THR A 369 5.97 14.68 7.03
N PRO A 370 6.44 14.72 8.28
CA PRO A 370 5.59 14.61 9.45
C PRO A 370 4.45 15.63 9.45
N TRP A 371 3.29 15.26 9.97
CA TRP A 371 2.06 16.06 9.88
C TRP A 371 2.19 17.51 10.35
N ARG A 372 3.09 17.79 11.32
CA ARG A 372 3.34 19.16 11.84
C ARG A 372 3.96 20.11 10.81
N SER A 373 4.63 19.54 9.81
CA SER A 373 5.28 20.28 8.72
C SER A 373 4.62 19.99 7.37
N PHE A 374 3.44 19.36 7.38
CA PHE A 374 2.70 19.05 6.16
C PHE A 374 2.22 20.33 5.46
N VAL A 375 2.42 20.38 4.15
CA VAL A 375 1.96 21.46 3.28
C VAL A 375 0.77 20.95 2.47
N PRO A 376 -0.41 21.58 2.55
CA PRO A 376 -1.58 21.17 1.78
C PRO A 376 -1.32 21.09 0.28
N GLY A 377 -1.86 20.04 -0.35
CA GLY A 377 -1.67 19.75 -1.77
C GLY A 377 -0.33 19.09 -2.09
N SER A 378 0.59 18.95 -1.12
CA SER A 378 1.86 18.26 -1.30
C SER A 378 1.78 16.78 -0.93
N CYS A 379 2.79 16.03 -1.34
CA CYS A 379 3.03 14.65 -0.90
C CYS A 379 4.32 14.52 -0.07
N GLY A 380 4.74 15.61 0.57
CA GLY A 380 5.92 15.66 1.43
C GLY A 380 7.23 15.90 0.68
N ARG A 381 8.33 15.88 1.42
CA ARG A 381 9.69 16.05 0.89
C ARG A 381 10.27 14.71 0.47
N THR A 382 11.09 14.75 -0.58
CA THR A 382 11.91 13.59 -0.99
C THR A 382 12.70 13.07 0.21
N LEU A 383 12.71 11.74 0.40
CA LEU A 383 13.40 11.10 1.52
C LEU A 383 14.90 11.40 1.50
N PRO A 384 15.57 11.42 2.67
CA PRO A 384 17.01 11.67 2.74
C PRO A 384 17.89 10.66 2.00
N CYS A 385 17.39 9.42 1.80
CA CYS A 385 18.06 8.36 1.03
C CYS A 385 17.75 8.39 -0.47
N MET A 386 16.89 9.32 -0.91
CA MET A 386 16.46 9.48 -2.29
C MET A 386 16.80 10.88 -2.82
N GLU A 387 16.93 10.98 -4.12
CA GLU A 387 17.00 12.23 -4.87
C GLU A 387 15.79 12.33 -5.79
N SER A 388 15.30 13.53 -6.04
CA SER A 388 14.23 13.78 -7.02
C SER A 388 14.58 14.94 -7.94
N LYS A 389 14.18 14.83 -9.22
CA LYS A 389 14.22 15.93 -10.19
C LYS A 389 12.91 15.98 -10.98
N ILE A 390 12.60 17.14 -11.54
CA ILE A 390 11.47 17.34 -12.44
C ILE A 390 12.03 17.43 -13.87
N MET A 391 11.88 16.36 -14.63
CA MET A 391 12.42 16.27 -15.98
C MET A 391 11.48 16.95 -16.97
N GLY A 392 12.05 17.66 -17.96
CA GLY A 392 11.29 18.38 -18.98
C GLY A 392 10.73 19.73 -18.55
N SER A 393 10.90 20.14 -17.28
CA SER A 393 10.50 21.44 -16.77
C SER A 393 11.65 22.46 -16.86
N LYS A 394 11.34 23.69 -17.27
CA LYS A 394 12.28 24.84 -17.22
C LYS A 394 12.31 25.49 -15.85
N ASN A 395 11.21 25.40 -15.11
CA ASN A 395 11.08 25.92 -13.75
C ASN A 395 10.35 24.88 -12.89
N PRO A 396 11.09 23.98 -12.20
CA PRO A 396 10.52 22.89 -11.41
C PRO A 396 9.52 23.31 -10.32
N GLU A 397 9.57 24.56 -9.87
CA GLU A 397 8.67 25.07 -8.84
C GLU A 397 7.28 25.42 -9.38
N THR A 398 7.18 25.81 -10.64
CA THR A 398 5.92 26.33 -11.23
C THR A 398 5.45 25.58 -12.46
N GLU A 399 6.37 24.96 -13.21
CA GLU A 399 6.06 24.23 -14.41
C GLU A 399 6.14 22.71 -14.16
N PRO A 400 5.03 21.97 -14.33
CA PRO A 400 5.05 20.53 -14.17
C PRO A 400 5.96 19.84 -15.20
N GLY A 401 6.68 18.84 -14.76
CA GLY A 401 7.43 17.88 -15.57
C GLY A 401 7.34 16.51 -14.95
N GLU A 402 8.00 15.52 -15.55
CA GLU A 402 8.02 14.17 -14.99
C GLU A 402 8.86 14.12 -13.72
N ILE A 403 8.29 13.56 -12.65
CA ILE A 403 9.03 13.28 -11.42
C ILE A 403 9.94 12.08 -11.66
N CYS A 404 11.25 12.30 -11.65
CA CYS A 404 12.25 11.24 -11.72
C CYS A 404 12.97 11.12 -10.39
N VAL A 405 13.25 9.88 -9.96
CA VAL A 405 13.85 9.61 -8.65
C VAL A 405 15.03 8.67 -8.75
N ARG A 406 15.99 8.84 -7.84
CA ARG A 406 17.18 8.01 -7.72
C ARG A 406 17.56 7.85 -6.25
N GLY A 407 18.09 6.71 -5.87
CA GLY A 407 18.57 6.51 -4.50
C GLY A 407 18.43 5.08 -4.01
N GLN A 408 18.55 4.91 -2.70
CA GLN A 408 18.63 3.59 -2.05
C GLN A 408 17.35 2.77 -2.24
N ASP A 409 16.18 3.41 -2.19
CA ASP A 409 14.89 2.71 -2.24
C ASP A 409 14.48 2.29 -3.65
N ARG A 410 15.20 2.73 -4.70
CA ARG A 410 14.90 2.42 -6.10
C ARG A 410 15.16 0.94 -6.42
N MET A 411 14.16 0.27 -7.00
CA MET A 411 14.23 -1.14 -7.41
C MET A 411 15.48 -1.47 -8.23
N LYS A 412 15.89 -2.72 -8.21
CA LYS A 412 16.94 -3.26 -9.10
C LYS A 412 16.49 -3.28 -10.57
N GLY A 413 15.22 -3.54 -10.82
CA GLY A 413 14.61 -3.62 -12.14
C GLY A 413 13.39 -4.55 -12.15
N TYR A 414 12.88 -4.85 -13.35
CA TYR A 414 11.79 -5.80 -13.53
C TYR A 414 12.33 -7.20 -13.84
N TYR A 415 11.82 -8.20 -13.14
CA TYR A 415 12.22 -9.59 -13.29
C TYR A 415 11.90 -10.11 -14.68
N LYS A 416 12.88 -10.74 -15.34
CA LYS A 416 12.80 -11.23 -16.72
C LYS A 416 12.38 -10.19 -17.78
N ALA A 417 12.54 -8.89 -17.49
CA ALA A 417 12.13 -7.81 -18.39
C ALA A 417 13.20 -6.70 -18.49
N PRO A 418 14.38 -6.99 -19.04
CA PRO A 418 15.48 -6.02 -19.14
C PRO A 418 15.12 -4.81 -20.01
N ASP A 419 14.39 -4.99 -21.11
CA ASP A 419 14.00 -3.90 -22.00
C ASP A 419 13.06 -2.91 -21.31
N ILE A 420 12.10 -3.43 -20.52
CA ILE A 420 11.20 -2.58 -19.74
C ILE A 420 11.97 -1.88 -18.61
N THR A 421 12.96 -2.54 -18.04
CA THR A 421 13.84 -1.94 -17.02
C THR A 421 14.62 -0.78 -17.62
N ALA A 422 15.25 -0.95 -18.76
CA ALA A 422 16.00 0.09 -19.48
C ALA A 422 15.11 1.26 -19.94
N ALA A 423 13.84 1.00 -20.27
CA ALA A 423 12.86 2.04 -20.58
C ALA A 423 12.33 2.79 -19.35
N THR A 424 12.54 2.26 -18.15
CA THR A 424 12.03 2.84 -16.89
C THR A 424 13.14 3.50 -16.07
N ILE A 425 14.36 2.97 -16.13
CA ILE A 425 15.54 3.48 -15.44
C ILE A 425 16.54 3.89 -16.52
N ASP A 426 16.87 5.19 -16.58
CA ASP A 426 17.81 5.73 -17.54
C ASP A 426 19.28 5.36 -17.24
N GLU A 427 20.18 5.68 -18.16
CA GLU A 427 21.61 5.38 -18.02
C GLU A 427 22.29 6.10 -16.83
N GLU A 428 21.72 7.23 -16.37
CA GLU A 428 22.16 7.95 -15.19
C GLU A 428 21.59 7.37 -13.87
N GLY A 429 20.75 6.34 -13.97
CA GLY A 429 20.13 5.65 -12.84
C GLY A 429 18.85 6.33 -12.31
N TRP A 430 18.27 7.28 -13.04
CA TRP A 430 16.98 7.87 -12.69
C TRP A 430 15.83 6.94 -13.09
N LEU A 431 14.96 6.69 -12.14
CA LEU A 431 13.70 6.00 -12.38
C LEU A 431 12.64 7.03 -12.81
N HIS A 432 12.08 6.81 -13.98
CA HIS A 432 10.96 7.55 -14.54
C HIS A 432 9.66 7.05 -13.92
N THR A 433 9.06 7.86 -13.04
CA THR A 433 7.87 7.42 -12.29
C THR A 433 6.60 7.39 -13.15
N GLY A 434 6.60 8.12 -14.26
CA GLY A 434 5.42 8.39 -15.07
C GLY A 434 4.41 9.33 -14.38
N ASP A 435 4.75 9.90 -13.23
CA ASP A 435 3.95 10.91 -12.53
C ASP A 435 4.45 12.32 -12.88
N MET A 436 3.53 13.20 -13.19
CA MET A 436 3.81 14.61 -13.48
C MET A 436 3.65 15.44 -12.21
N GLY A 437 4.55 16.41 -12.01
CA GLY A 437 4.48 17.23 -10.81
C GLY A 437 5.45 18.40 -10.81
N THR A 438 5.46 19.13 -9.70
CA THR A 438 6.38 20.23 -9.40
C THR A 438 7.15 19.92 -8.11
N ARG A 439 8.27 20.62 -7.91
CA ARG A 439 9.13 20.44 -6.74
C ARG A 439 9.57 21.80 -6.22
N ALA A 440 9.17 22.12 -5.00
CA ALA A 440 9.62 23.33 -4.32
C ALA A 440 11.14 23.30 -4.01
N ALA A 441 11.72 24.45 -3.74
CA ALA A 441 13.15 24.59 -3.45
C ALA A 441 13.61 23.74 -2.25
N ASP A 442 12.74 23.50 -1.28
CA ASP A 442 13.02 22.68 -0.10
C ASP A 442 12.86 21.17 -0.33
N GLY A 443 12.56 20.73 -1.58
CA GLY A 443 12.35 19.35 -1.95
C GLY A 443 10.93 18.82 -1.79
N THR A 444 9.97 19.66 -1.41
CA THR A 444 8.55 19.29 -1.32
C THR A 444 7.98 19.01 -2.71
N LEU A 445 7.33 17.85 -2.88
CA LEU A 445 6.75 17.39 -4.14
C LEU A 445 5.24 17.65 -4.18
N PHE A 446 4.75 18.04 -5.37
CA PHE A 446 3.32 18.24 -5.67
C PHE A 446 2.99 17.45 -6.93
N ILE A 447 2.13 16.45 -6.81
CA ILE A 447 1.71 15.61 -7.96
C ILE A 447 0.56 16.31 -8.67
N LYS A 448 0.60 16.30 -10.00
CA LYS A 448 -0.42 16.88 -10.89
C LYS A 448 -1.26 15.82 -11.60
N GLY A 449 -0.65 14.70 -11.98
CA GLY A 449 -1.32 13.61 -12.69
C GLY A 449 -0.33 12.60 -13.26
N ARG A 450 -0.79 11.78 -14.18
CA ARG A 450 0.03 10.77 -14.85
C ARG A 450 0.43 11.22 -16.27
N TYR A 451 1.66 10.97 -16.66
CA TYR A 451 2.13 11.24 -18.02
C TYR A 451 1.28 10.53 -19.09
N LYS A 452 0.93 9.26 -18.85
CA LYS A 452 0.15 8.42 -19.77
C LYS A 452 -1.32 8.82 -19.91
N THR A 453 -1.87 9.54 -18.93
CA THR A 453 -3.27 10.01 -18.94
C THR A 453 -3.39 11.46 -19.31
N MET A 454 -2.27 12.17 -19.40
CA MET A 454 -2.20 13.55 -19.80
C MET A 454 -2.75 13.72 -21.23
N ILE A 455 -3.65 14.67 -21.41
CA ILE A 455 -4.24 15.04 -22.68
C ILE A 455 -3.57 16.33 -23.17
N LEU A 456 -3.18 16.35 -24.43
CA LEU A 456 -2.63 17.57 -25.02
C LEU A 456 -3.77 18.37 -25.65
N SER A 457 -4.04 19.57 -25.12
CA SER A 457 -5.08 20.45 -25.70
C SER A 457 -4.73 20.90 -27.11
N ALA A 458 -5.74 21.33 -27.88
CA ALA A 458 -5.55 21.89 -29.23
C ALA A 458 -4.62 23.14 -29.25
N SER A 459 -4.46 23.80 -28.09
CA SER A 459 -3.55 24.95 -27.91
C SER A 459 -2.15 24.55 -27.40
N GLY A 460 -1.85 23.24 -27.30
CA GLY A 460 -0.55 22.73 -26.90
C GLY A 460 -0.32 22.74 -25.36
N GLN A 461 -1.36 22.89 -24.57
CA GLN A 461 -1.28 22.87 -23.10
C GLN A 461 -1.59 21.47 -22.57
N ASN A 462 -0.88 21.07 -21.52
CA ASN A 462 -1.10 19.81 -20.85
C ASN A 462 -2.35 19.89 -19.97
N ILE A 463 -3.27 18.96 -20.16
CA ILE A 463 -4.45 18.75 -19.34
C ILE A 463 -4.22 17.50 -18.49
N TYR A 464 -4.43 17.62 -17.19
CA TYR A 464 -4.34 16.51 -16.24
C TYR A 464 -5.74 16.08 -15.83
N PRO A 465 -6.29 15.00 -16.42
CA PRO A 465 -7.65 14.54 -16.14
C PRO A 465 -7.94 14.37 -14.66
N GLU A 466 -6.96 13.90 -13.91
CA GLU A 466 -7.07 13.65 -12.47
C GLU A 466 -7.36 14.93 -11.67
N GLU A 467 -6.86 16.09 -12.08
CA GLU A 467 -7.16 17.37 -11.43
C GLU A 467 -8.63 17.81 -11.66
N ILE A 468 -9.15 17.53 -12.85
CA ILE A 468 -10.55 17.80 -13.20
C ILE A 468 -11.48 16.83 -12.46
N GLU A 469 -11.14 15.54 -12.46
CA GLU A 469 -11.85 14.48 -11.75
C GLU A 469 -11.92 14.75 -10.24
N ALA A 470 -10.82 15.21 -9.65
CA ALA A 470 -10.77 15.56 -8.23
C ALA A 470 -11.78 16.67 -7.87
N LYS A 471 -11.99 17.64 -8.76
CA LYS A 471 -13.00 18.69 -8.58
C LYS A 471 -14.42 18.14 -8.78
N LEU A 472 -14.63 17.36 -9.85
CA LEU A 472 -15.93 16.79 -10.18
C LEU A 472 -16.43 15.80 -9.12
N ASN A 473 -15.54 14.99 -8.55
CA ASN A 473 -15.86 14.03 -7.49
C ASN A 473 -16.32 14.71 -6.17
N ASN A 474 -16.14 16.03 -6.02
CA ASN A 474 -16.64 16.80 -4.89
C ASN A 474 -18.04 17.38 -5.13
N MET A 475 -18.56 17.27 -6.35
CA MET A 475 -19.86 17.85 -6.72
C MET A 475 -21.02 16.97 -6.26
N PRO A 476 -22.23 17.54 -6.10
CA PRO A 476 -23.40 16.81 -5.65
C PRO A 476 -23.66 15.55 -6.49
N TYR A 477 -23.91 14.43 -5.81
CA TYR A 477 -24.31 13.15 -6.39
C TYR A 477 -23.31 12.53 -7.39
N VAL A 478 -22.05 12.90 -7.33
CA VAL A 478 -20.94 12.25 -8.05
C VAL A 478 -20.25 11.27 -7.10
N ALA A 479 -20.32 9.98 -7.41
CA ALA A 479 -19.58 8.95 -6.66
C ALA A 479 -18.16 8.80 -7.17
N GLU A 480 -18.01 8.69 -8.49
CA GLU A 480 -16.72 8.56 -9.19
C GLU A 480 -16.84 9.19 -10.58
N SER A 481 -15.73 9.73 -11.06
CA SER A 481 -15.66 10.27 -12.42
C SER A 481 -14.36 9.90 -13.12
N LEU A 482 -14.41 9.94 -14.46
CA LEU A 482 -13.29 9.72 -15.34
C LEU A 482 -13.36 10.73 -16.49
N VAL A 483 -12.31 11.51 -16.70
CA VAL A 483 -12.23 12.48 -17.80
C VAL A 483 -11.40 11.88 -18.93
N VAL A 484 -11.97 11.90 -20.12
CA VAL A 484 -11.35 11.36 -21.33
C VAL A 484 -11.50 12.35 -22.50
N GLU A 485 -10.58 12.28 -23.45
CA GLU A 485 -10.72 13.00 -24.71
C GLU A 485 -11.67 12.24 -25.63
N ARG A 486 -12.68 12.91 -26.17
CA ARG A 486 -13.56 12.37 -27.20
C ARG A 486 -13.78 13.40 -28.32
N GLY A 487 -13.24 13.07 -29.47
CA GLY A 487 -13.26 13.97 -30.61
C GLY A 487 -12.28 15.12 -30.42
N LYS A 488 -12.76 16.36 -30.29
CA LYS A 488 -11.93 17.56 -30.07
C LYS A 488 -12.07 18.17 -28.69
N GLY A 489 -12.73 17.45 -27.75
CA GLY A 489 -13.01 18.00 -26.43
C GLY A 489 -13.02 16.96 -25.34
N LEU A 490 -13.25 17.42 -24.09
CA LEU A 490 -13.24 16.57 -22.91
C LEU A 490 -14.66 16.08 -22.59
N THR A 491 -14.74 14.79 -22.30
CA THR A 491 -15.97 14.16 -21.79
C THR A 491 -15.70 13.64 -20.39
N ALA A 492 -16.52 14.02 -19.41
CA ALA A 492 -16.51 13.39 -18.09
C ALA A 492 -17.49 12.23 -18.07
N ILE A 493 -17.02 11.04 -17.80
CA ILE A 493 -17.85 9.86 -17.54
C ILE A 493 -18.08 9.83 -16.03
N VAL A 494 -19.33 9.75 -15.60
CA VAL A 494 -19.71 9.84 -14.18
C VAL A 494 -20.54 8.64 -13.76
N TYR A 495 -20.14 8.02 -12.65
CA TYR A 495 -20.97 7.10 -11.90
C TYR A 495 -21.65 7.88 -10.76
N PRO A 496 -22.99 7.96 -10.74
CA PRO A 496 -23.72 8.73 -9.73
C PRO A 496 -23.68 8.08 -8.34
N ASP A 497 -23.79 8.92 -7.30
CA ASP A 497 -23.95 8.48 -5.91
C ASP A 497 -25.43 8.19 -5.62
N TYR A 498 -25.91 7.04 -6.09
CA TYR A 498 -27.27 6.60 -5.91
C TYR A 498 -27.66 6.46 -4.43
N GLU A 499 -26.72 6.00 -3.55
CA GLU A 499 -26.99 5.90 -2.11
C GLU A 499 -27.36 7.26 -1.51
N ARG A 500 -26.65 8.31 -1.92
CA ARG A 500 -26.91 9.67 -1.45
C ARG A 500 -28.18 10.27 -2.06
N MET A 501 -28.45 10.00 -3.34
CA MET A 501 -29.70 10.42 -3.97
C MET A 501 -30.92 9.84 -3.26
N ASP A 502 -30.88 8.54 -2.93
CA ASP A 502 -31.96 7.86 -2.18
C ASP A 502 -32.13 8.46 -0.77
N ALA A 503 -31.03 8.70 -0.07
CA ALA A 503 -31.04 9.28 1.27
C ALA A 503 -31.60 10.70 1.29
N ASP A 504 -31.31 11.51 0.26
CA ASP A 504 -31.76 12.88 0.09
C ASP A 504 -33.14 12.96 -0.61
N LYS A 505 -33.71 11.81 -1.03
CA LYS A 505 -35.00 11.68 -1.77
C LYS A 505 -35.00 12.47 -3.08
N VAL A 506 -33.93 12.43 -3.80
CA VAL A 506 -33.78 13.08 -5.11
C VAL A 506 -34.31 12.15 -6.20
N ASP A 507 -35.20 12.68 -7.06
CA ASP A 507 -35.74 11.93 -8.18
C ASP A 507 -34.65 11.64 -9.23
N MET A 508 -34.61 10.40 -9.69
CA MET A 508 -33.71 9.97 -10.77
C MET A 508 -33.91 10.77 -12.06
N GLN A 509 -35.13 11.29 -12.30
CA GLN A 509 -35.40 12.14 -13.46
C GLN A 509 -34.69 13.50 -13.40
N ALA A 510 -34.32 13.96 -12.20
CA ALA A 510 -33.56 15.20 -12.02
C ALA A 510 -32.04 15.02 -12.26
N LEU A 511 -31.57 13.78 -12.35
CA LEU A 511 -30.11 13.48 -12.45
C LEU A 511 -29.42 14.15 -13.65
N PRO A 512 -30.00 14.16 -14.88
CA PRO A 512 -29.36 14.83 -16.02
C PRO A 512 -29.21 16.35 -15.79
N GLU A 513 -30.20 17.00 -15.21
CA GLU A 513 -30.17 18.44 -14.93
C GLU A 513 -29.16 18.77 -13.82
N LEU A 514 -29.09 17.95 -12.78
CA LEU A 514 -28.07 18.05 -11.72
C LEU A 514 -26.65 17.90 -12.27
N MET A 515 -26.44 16.96 -13.19
CA MET A 515 -25.12 16.76 -13.82
C MET A 515 -24.74 17.91 -14.76
N GLU A 516 -25.72 18.51 -15.44
CA GLU A 516 -25.46 19.71 -16.24
C GLU A 516 -25.12 20.93 -15.36
N ALA A 517 -25.76 21.07 -14.19
CA ALA A 517 -25.38 22.07 -13.21
C ALA A 517 -23.95 21.84 -12.68
N ASN A 518 -23.59 20.58 -12.36
CA ASN A 518 -22.24 20.20 -11.97
C ASN A 518 -21.22 20.52 -13.06
N ARG A 519 -21.53 20.25 -14.34
CA ARG A 519 -20.65 20.58 -15.47
C ARG A 519 -20.39 22.09 -15.57
N ASN A 520 -21.42 22.89 -15.42
CA ASN A 520 -21.33 24.35 -15.50
C ASN A 520 -20.49 24.90 -14.32
N GLU A 521 -20.70 24.39 -13.12
CA GLU A 521 -19.90 24.74 -11.94
C GLU A 521 -18.43 24.32 -12.12
N LEU A 522 -18.19 23.08 -12.55
CA LEU A 522 -16.85 22.57 -12.85
C LEU A 522 -16.10 23.47 -13.83
N ASN A 523 -16.78 23.84 -14.94
CA ASN A 523 -16.21 24.68 -15.98
C ASN A 523 -15.89 26.12 -15.52
N GLY A 524 -16.47 26.54 -14.39
CA GLY A 524 -16.08 27.77 -13.71
C GLY A 524 -14.86 27.64 -12.81
N LEU A 525 -14.47 26.41 -12.44
CA LEU A 525 -13.35 26.10 -11.52
C LEU A 525 -12.08 25.64 -12.24
N VAL A 526 -12.15 25.41 -13.55
CA VAL A 526 -11.02 24.93 -14.36
C VAL A 526 -10.61 25.97 -15.39
N ALA A 527 -9.40 25.83 -15.93
CA ALA A 527 -8.92 26.70 -17.00
C ALA A 527 -9.76 26.51 -18.30
N PRO A 528 -9.81 27.51 -19.19
CA PRO A 528 -10.64 27.41 -20.40
C PRO A 528 -10.35 26.19 -21.29
N TYR A 529 -9.09 25.75 -21.34
CA TYR A 529 -8.67 24.56 -22.09
C TYR A 529 -8.95 23.23 -21.39
N GLU A 530 -9.32 23.25 -20.11
CA GLU A 530 -9.69 22.09 -19.29
C GLU A 530 -11.21 21.88 -19.19
N ARG A 531 -12.00 22.72 -19.86
CA ARG A 531 -13.46 22.66 -19.79
C ARG A 531 -13.99 21.36 -20.36
N VAL A 532 -14.94 20.79 -19.63
CA VAL A 532 -15.63 19.55 -20.01
C VAL A 532 -16.85 19.92 -20.88
N ASP A 533 -16.90 19.34 -22.06
CA ASP A 533 -18.00 19.62 -23.03
C ASP A 533 -19.30 18.96 -22.60
N ARG A 534 -19.21 17.75 -22.03
CA ARG A 534 -20.39 16.98 -21.60
C ARG A 534 -20.06 16.03 -20.45
N ILE A 535 -21.10 15.71 -19.66
CA ILE A 535 -21.10 14.60 -18.71
C ILE A 535 -21.86 13.43 -19.33
N GLN A 536 -21.25 12.25 -19.32
CA GLN A 536 -21.86 10.98 -19.71
C GLN A 536 -22.06 10.13 -18.45
N LEU A 537 -23.30 9.73 -18.17
CA LEU A 537 -23.63 8.88 -17.05
C LEU A 537 -23.41 7.40 -17.38
N ILE A 538 -22.93 6.63 -16.43
CA ILE A 538 -22.85 5.18 -16.49
C ILE A 538 -23.69 4.56 -15.35
N PRO A 539 -24.42 3.45 -15.61
CA PRO A 539 -25.31 2.85 -14.63
C PRO A 539 -24.61 1.98 -13.59
N HIS A 540 -23.37 1.59 -13.84
CA HIS A 540 -22.60 0.68 -13.00
C HIS A 540 -21.28 1.32 -12.61
N GLU A 541 -20.69 0.90 -11.47
CA GLU A 541 -19.36 1.33 -11.07
C GLU A 541 -18.32 1.04 -12.16
N PHE A 542 -17.27 1.86 -12.19
CA PHE A 542 -16.14 1.62 -13.08
C PHE A 542 -15.46 0.30 -12.74
N GLU A 543 -15.00 -0.42 -13.78
CA GLU A 543 -14.11 -1.55 -13.56
C GLU A 543 -12.79 -1.12 -12.95
N LYS A 544 -12.37 -1.84 -11.92
CA LYS A 544 -11.19 -1.51 -11.13
C LYS A 544 -10.16 -2.64 -11.16
N THR A 545 -8.91 -2.25 -11.02
CA THR A 545 -7.82 -3.19 -10.74
C THR A 545 -7.98 -3.77 -9.32
N PRO A 546 -7.26 -4.86 -8.95
CA PRO A 546 -7.20 -5.34 -7.57
C PRO A 546 -6.77 -4.26 -6.56
N LYS A 547 -6.01 -3.25 -7.03
CA LYS A 547 -5.61 -2.06 -6.26
C LYS A 547 -6.70 -0.98 -6.16
N LYS A 548 -7.93 -1.27 -6.61
CA LYS A 548 -9.09 -0.35 -6.62
C LYS A 548 -8.93 0.90 -7.51
N SER A 549 -7.96 0.92 -8.43
CA SER A 549 -7.83 1.98 -9.44
C SER A 549 -8.70 1.69 -10.64
N ILE A 550 -9.35 2.71 -11.22
CA ILE A 550 -10.18 2.57 -12.43
C ILE A 550 -9.32 2.10 -13.62
N LYS A 551 -9.80 1.10 -14.34
CA LYS A 551 -9.18 0.63 -15.59
C LYS A 551 -9.51 1.59 -16.73
N ARG A 552 -8.82 2.75 -16.77
CA ARG A 552 -9.10 3.84 -17.73
C ARG A 552 -9.17 3.39 -19.19
N TYR A 553 -8.32 2.45 -19.59
CA TYR A 553 -8.24 1.93 -20.97
C TYR A 553 -9.52 1.27 -21.47
N LEU A 554 -10.46 0.94 -20.59
CA LEU A 554 -11.78 0.42 -20.98
C LEU A 554 -12.77 1.53 -21.37
N TYR A 555 -12.46 2.78 -21.08
CA TYR A 555 -13.38 3.92 -21.21
C TYR A 555 -12.83 5.03 -22.13
N SER A 556 -11.54 4.98 -22.50
CA SER A 556 -10.87 5.94 -23.40
C SER A 556 -11.19 5.72 -24.88
#